data_354f9b74453be91439101ac4a28dfd3e
#
_entry.id   354f9b74453be91439101ac4a28dfd3e
#
_cell.length_a   1.000
_cell.length_b   1.000
_cell.length_c   1.000
_cell.angle_alpha   90.00
_cell.angle_beta   90.00
_cell.angle_gamma   90.00
#
_symmetry.space_group_name_H-M   'P 1'
#
loop_
_entity.id
_entity.type
_entity.pdbx_description
1 polymer ?
#
loop_
_entity_poly.entity_id
_entity_poly.type
_entity_poly.pdbx_seq_one_letter_code
_entity_poly.pdbx_strand_id
1 'polypeptide(L)'
;LEVSRRSGLNTREYLMGEFSEPLQVGKRYEFSFAIANGDVYKHSTAGLGVSDLGVVFSTEEVEQQLREPISMHPQISMTQIQYYQGWEIVKFAFTASDIYEFFTFGLFGDDKGKEIEAFEGAGRTIAYYFVDDFSIRDLTSELNDNNSESRGDINNLFNLERSTFVPTAFTPNNDGLNDVFAPSLRANRGALMRVFDRSGAMVWESDDE
;
A
#
# COMPACT_ATOMS: atom_id res chain seq x y z
N LEU A 1 -1.37 -1.88 -10.16
CA LEU A 1 -1.12 -0.49 -10.52
C LEU A 1 0.02 -0.40 -11.52
N GLU A 2 -0.21 0.21 -12.67
CA GLU A 2 0.80 0.42 -13.72
C GLU A 2 1.09 1.91 -13.94
N VAL A 3 2.38 2.24 -14.01
CA VAL A 3 2.89 3.54 -14.43
C VAL A 3 3.82 3.30 -15.63
N SER A 4 3.44 3.77 -16.82
CA SER A 4 4.18 3.48 -18.05
C SER A 4 4.62 4.74 -18.79
N ARG A 5 5.83 4.70 -19.33
CA ARG A 5 6.44 5.73 -20.21
C ARG A 5 6.56 5.28 -21.66
N ARG A 6 5.73 4.37 -22.13
CA ARG A 6 5.82 3.89 -23.52
C ARG A 6 5.47 5.01 -24.51
N SER A 7 6.36 5.23 -25.50
CA SER A 7 6.12 6.05 -26.71
C SER A 7 5.64 7.50 -26.46
N GLY A 8 6.10 8.14 -25.38
CA GLY A 8 5.72 9.52 -25.07
C GLY A 8 4.32 9.71 -24.50
N LEU A 9 3.59 8.63 -24.28
CA LEU A 9 2.31 8.62 -23.58
C LEU A 9 2.56 8.21 -22.13
N ASN A 10 2.35 9.14 -21.20
CA ASN A 10 2.34 8.85 -19.77
C ASN A 10 1.01 8.21 -19.42
N THR A 11 0.97 6.87 -19.41
CA THR A 11 -0.23 6.16 -18.98
C THR A 11 -0.15 5.83 -17.51
N ARG A 12 -1.31 5.92 -16.85
CA ARG A 12 -1.48 5.63 -15.43
C ARG A 12 -2.65 4.69 -15.22
N GLU A 13 -2.51 3.84 -14.24
CA GLU A 13 -3.64 3.16 -13.61
C GLU A 13 -3.79 3.69 -12.19
N TYR A 14 -5.01 3.66 -11.68
CA TYR A 14 -5.34 4.04 -10.32
C TYR A 14 -6.20 2.95 -9.70
N LEU A 15 -6.04 2.77 -8.39
CA LEU A 15 -6.93 1.95 -7.58
C LEU A 15 -7.85 2.89 -6.82
N MET A 16 -9.15 2.66 -6.92
CA MET A 16 -10.18 3.48 -6.30
C MET A 16 -11.02 2.60 -5.38
N GLY A 17 -11.46 3.16 -4.27
CA GLY A 17 -12.35 2.49 -3.35
C GLY A 17 -13.22 3.47 -2.60
N GLU A 18 -14.35 2.96 -2.12
CA GLU A 18 -15.30 3.68 -1.28
C GLU A 18 -15.13 3.21 0.17
N PHE A 19 -15.19 4.13 1.12
CA PHE A 19 -15.21 3.78 2.54
C PHE A 19 -16.60 3.25 2.91
N SER A 20 -16.63 2.22 3.76
CA SER A 20 -17.89 1.66 4.28
C SER A 20 -18.71 2.69 5.07
N GLU A 21 -18.04 3.68 5.65
CA GLU A 21 -18.62 4.84 6.31
C GLU A 21 -17.79 6.08 5.97
N PRO A 22 -18.41 7.24 5.69
CA PRO A 22 -17.70 8.48 5.43
C PRO A 22 -16.79 8.89 6.58
N LEU A 23 -15.58 9.35 6.24
CA LEU A 23 -14.66 9.88 7.24
C LEU A 23 -15.18 11.22 7.78
N GLN A 24 -14.98 11.48 9.06
CA GLN A 24 -15.51 12.66 9.75
C GLN A 24 -14.44 13.74 9.87
N VAL A 25 -14.80 14.98 9.56
CA VAL A 25 -13.92 16.16 9.69
C VAL A 25 -13.34 16.25 11.09
N GLY A 26 -12.04 16.51 11.18
CA GLY A 26 -11.31 16.68 12.42
C GLY A 26 -10.92 15.39 13.14
N LYS A 27 -11.43 14.24 12.73
CA LYS A 27 -10.98 12.96 13.26
C LYS A 27 -9.64 12.53 12.64
N ARG A 28 -8.85 11.83 13.44
CA ARG A 28 -7.58 11.25 13.04
C ARG A 28 -7.75 9.80 12.63
N TYR A 29 -7.21 9.45 11.47
CA TYR A 29 -7.26 8.12 10.90
C TYR A 29 -5.88 7.59 10.55
N GLU A 30 -5.71 6.27 10.59
CA GLU A 30 -4.63 5.54 9.94
C GLU A 30 -5.18 4.89 8.67
N PHE A 31 -4.56 5.20 7.54
CA PHE A 31 -4.80 4.52 6.27
C PHE A 31 -3.63 3.61 5.98
N SER A 32 -3.89 2.35 5.66
CA SER A 32 -2.85 1.36 5.40
C SER A 32 -3.19 0.48 4.19
N PHE A 33 -2.15 -0.09 3.58
CA PHE A 33 -2.25 -1.07 2.51
C PHE A 33 -0.97 -1.89 2.42
N ALA A 34 -1.06 -3.07 1.82
CA ALA A 34 0.08 -3.87 1.45
C ALA A 34 0.51 -3.53 0.01
N ILE A 35 1.82 -3.46 -0.25
CA ILE A 35 2.40 -3.16 -1.56
C ILE A 35 3.60 -4.04 -1.85
N ALA A 36 3.74 -4.50 -3.09
CA ALA A 36 4.92 -5.20 -3.60
C ALA A 36 5.17 -4.79 -5.04
N ASN A 37 6.41 -4.91 -5.53
CA ASN A 37 6.66 -4.77 -6.96
C ASN A 37 6.09 -5.95 -7.72
N GLY A 38 5.54 -5.64 -8.88
CA GLY A 38 4.98 -6.63 -9.78
C GLY A 38 6.03 -7.29 -10.67
N ASP A 39 5.53 -8.21 -11.48
CA ASP A 39 6.30 -9.20 -12.21
C ASP A 39 7.19 -8.65 -13.32
N VAL A 40 8.51 -8.85 -13.16
CA VAL A 40 9.52 -8.55 -14.16
C VAL A 40 9.58 -9.61 -15.26
N TYR A 41 9.19 -10.84 -14.98
CA TYR A 41 9.34 -11.98 -15.92
C TYR A 41 8.29 -12.00 -17.02
N LYS A 42 7.04 -11.67 -16.69
CA LYS A 42 5.94 -11.60 -17.68
C LYS A 42 5.95 -10.31 -18.48
N HIS A 43 6.44 -9.23 -17.85
CA HIS A 43 6.55 -7.93 -18.47
C HIS A 43 8.01 -7.50 -18.51
N SER A 44 8.73 -7.94 -19.55
CA SER A 44 10.16 -7.65 -19.72
C SER A 44 10.55 -6.17 -19.63
N THR A 45 9.58 -5.28 -19.60
CA THR A 45 9.72 -3.82 -19.45
C THR A 45 9.39 -3.29 -18.05
N ALA A 46 8.90 -4.14 -17.14
CA ALA A 46 8.71 -3.78 -15.72
C ALA A 46 10.05 -3.73 -14.98
N GLY A 47 10.07 -3.19 -13.77
CA GLY A 47 11.27 -3.10 -12.93
C GLY A 47 11.74 -1.68 -12.68
N LEU A 48 10.87 -0.68 -12.90
CA LEU A 48 11.07 0.68 -12.40
C LEU A 48 10.51 0.81 -10.98
N GLY A 49 11.20 1.60 -10.15
CA GLY A 49 10.64 2.25 -8.98
C GLY A 49 10.34 3.72 -9.29
N VAL A 50 9.30 4.27 -8.67
CA VAL A 50 8.90 5.67 -8.83
C VAL A 50 8.69 6.34 -7.49
N SER A 51 8.99 7.64 -7.40
CA SER A 51 8.59 8.49 -6.28
C SER A 51 7.14 8.96 -6.43
N ASP A 52 6.61 9.54 -5.36
CA ASP A 52 5.34 10.27 -5.33
C ASP A 52 4.08 9.43 -5.62
N LEU A 53 4.15 8.11 -5.40
CA LEU A 53 2.91 7.35 -5.25
C LEU A 53 2.11 7.98 -4.10
N GLY A 54 0.83 8.19 -4.31
CA GLY A 54 0.03 8.92 -3.33
C GLY A 54 -1.41 8.45 -3.21
N VAL A 55 -2.09 9.00 -2.20
CA VAL A 55 -3.51 8.77 -1.95
C VAL A 55 -4.23 10.11 -1.97
N VAL A 56 -5.27 10.19 -2.79
CA VAL A 56 -6.27 11.26 -2.76
C VAL A 56 -7.50 10.75 -2.02
N PHE A 57 -7.95 11.48 -1.02
CA PHE A 57 -9.27 11.31 -0.40
C PHE A 57 -10.22 12.33 -0.99
N SER A 58 -11.44 11.91 -1.31
CA SER A 58 -12.43 12.76 -1.97
C SER A 58 -13.85 12.53 -1.43
N THR A 59 -14.70 13.54 -1.62
CA THR A 59 -16.14 13.50 -1.30
C THR A 59 -16.97 12.89 -2.43
N GLU A 60 -16.40 12.81 -3.63
CA GLU A 60 -17.01 12.25 -4.81
C GLU A 60 -16.03 11.27 -5.46
N GLU A 61 -16.56 10.34 -6.26
CA GLU A 61 -15.75 9.42 -7.03
C GLU A 61 -14.90 10.18 -8.05
N VAL A 62 -13.62 9.84 -8.11
CA VAL A 62 -12.67 10.47 -9.04
C VAL A 62 -12.75 9.79 -10.39
N GLU A 63 -13.03 10.54 -11.45
CA GLU A 63 -13.04 10.02 -12.79
C GLU A 63 -11.67 10.13 -13.47
N GLN A 64 -11.20 9.03 -14.04
CA GLN A 64 -10.02 9.03 -14.91
C GLN A 64 -10.45 9.04 -16.37
N GLN A 65 -9.95 10.02 -17.14
CA GLN A 65 -10.16 10.06 -18.59
C GLN A 65 -9.16 9.15 -19.30
N LEU A 66 -9.65 8.07 -19.91
CA LEU A 66 -8.80 7.06 -20.56
C LEU A 66 -7.74 6.51 -19.57
N ARG A 67 -6.46 6.68 -19.90
CA ARG A 67 -5.30 6.32 -19.04
C ARG A 67 -4.42 7.55 -18.74
N GLU A 68 -4.99 8.72 -18.84
CA GLU A 68 -4.25 9.95 -18.55
C GLU A 68 -4.01 10.14 -17.05
N PRO A 69 -2.91 10.84 -16.68
CA PRO A 69 -2.66 11.18 -15.29
C PRO A 69 -3.78 12.05 -14.71
N ILE A 70 -4.30 11.65 -13.56
CA ILE A 70 -5.25 12.47 -12.80
C ILE A 70 -4.48 13.67 -12.22
N SER A 71 -4.97 14.88 -12.52
CA SER A 71 -4.36 16.13 -12.05
C SER A 71 -4.94 16.56 -10.71
N MET A 72 -4.59 15.83 -9.66
CA MET A 72 -4.97 16.12 -8.27
C MET A 72 -3.72 16.12 -7.37
N HIS A 73 -3.82 16.78 -6.22
CA HIS A 73 -2.78 16.77 -5.21
C HIS A 73 -3.14 15.75 -4.13
N PRO A 74 -2.35 14.69 -3.96
CA PRO A 74 -2.60 13.70 -2.93
C PRO A 74 -2.39 14.29 -1.53
N GLN A 75 -3.26 13.94 -0.59
CA GLN A 75 -3.09 14.26 0.82
C GLN A 75 -1.99 13.43 1.48
N ILE A 76 -1.72 12.25 0.93
CA ILE A 76 -0.61 11.39 1.32
C ILE A 76 0.29 11.19 0.10
N SER A 77 1.61 11.40 0.24
CA SER A 77 2.57 11.17 -0.83
C SER A 77 3.81 10.44 -0.31
N MET A 78 4.21 9.40 -1.02
CA MET A 78 5.41 8.61 -0.77
C MET A 78 6.55 9.23 -1.58
N THR A 79 7.22 10.24 -1.02
CA THR A 79 8.17 11.10 -1.73
C THR A 79 9.46 10.41 -2.17
N GLN A 80 9.81 9.29 -1.56
CA GLN A 80 10.96 8.49 -1.95
C GLN A 80 10.59 7.51 -3.06
N ILE A 81 11.59 7.03 -3.80
CA ILE A 81 11.39 5.98 -4.81
C ILE A 81 10.92 4.71 -4.11
N GLN A 82 9.82 4.17 -4.58
CA GLN A 82 9.22 2.95 -4.07
C GLN A 82 9.66 1.77 -4.93
N TYR A 83 10.35 0.82 -4.31
CA TYR A 83 10.70 -0.46 -4.90
C TYR A 83 10.79 -1.54 -3.81
N TYR A 84 9.94 -2.55 -3.90
CA TYR A 84 9.78 -3.58 -2.88
C TYR A 84 10.03 -4.97 -3.45
N GLN A 85 10.94 -5.74 -2.87
CA GLN A 85 11.22 -7.13 -3.27
C GLN A 85 10.19 -8.13 -2.74
N GLY A 86 9.33 -7.71 -1.83
CA GLY A 86 8.26 -8.51 -1.23
C GLY A 86 7.15 -7.60 -0.74
N TRP A 87 6.14 -8.19 -0.12
CA TRP A 87 5.04 -7.44 0.46
C TRP A 87 5.52 -6.59 1.65
N GLU A 88 5.24 -5.31 1.58
CA GLU A 88 5.45 -4.36 2.67
C GLU A 88 4.12 -3.70 3.03
N ILE A 89 3.88 -3.50 4.34
CA ILE A 89 2.71 -2.76 4.81
C ILE A 89 3.10 -1.31 4.98
N VAL A 90 2.37 -0.45 4.30
CA VAL A 90 2.53 1.00 4.35
C VAL A 90 1.38 1.58 5.15
N LYS A 91 1.71 2.48 6.11
CA LYS A 91 0.75 3.11 7.00
C LYS A 91 0.97 4.61 7.05
N PHE A 92 -0.13 5.36 7.02
CA PHE A 92 -0.13 6.81 7.15
C PHE A 92 -1.20 7.25 8.13
N ALA A 93 -0.82 8.11 9.09
CA ALA A 93 -1.78 8.77 9.93
C ALA A 93 -2.08 10.17 9.39
N PHE A 94 -3.35 10.53 9.30
CA PHE A 94 -3.79 11.85 8.85
C PHE A 94 -5.03 12.31 9.61
N THR A 95 -5.32 13.60 9.52
CA THR A 95 -6.57 14.17 10.06
C THR A 95 -7.47 14.53 8.87
N ALA A 96 -8.70 14.01 8.86
CA ALA A 96 -9.64 14.32 7.80
C ALA A 96 -10.02 15.80 7.83
N SER A 97 -9.83 16.48 6.70
CA SER A 97 -10.19 17.88 6.52
C SER A 97 -11.55 18.10 5.87
N ASP A 98 -12.15 17.01 5.38
CA ASP A 98 -13.49 16.98 4.79
C ASP A 98 -14.19 15.66 5.11
N ILE A 99 -15.46 15.52 4.69
CA ILE A 99 -16.21 14.25 4.76
C ILE A 99 -15.82 13.42 3.55
N TYR A 100 -14.75 12.61 3.71
CA TYR A 100 -14.29 11.77 2.61
C TYR A 100 -15.07 10.47 2.53
N GLU A 101 -15.55 10.15 1.33
CA GLU A 101 -16.27 8.91 1.03
C GLU A 101 -15.42 7.96 0.19
N PHE A 102 -14.44 8.49 -0.56
CA PHE A 102 -13.63 7.72 -1.50
C PHE A 102 -12.13 7.92 -1.27
N PHE A 103 -11.36 6.95 -1.74
CA PHE A 103 -9.92 7.10 -1.92
C PHE A 103 -9.49 6.70 -3.32
N THR A 104 -8.44 7.34 -3.81
CA THR A 104 -7.78 7.00 -5.07
C THR A 104 -6.29 6.88 -4.81
N PHE A 105 -5.68 5.72 -5.11
CA PHE A 105 -4.26 5.45 -4.98
C PHE A 105 -3.59 5.37 -6.35
N GLY A 106 -2.46 6.04 -6.52
CA GLY A 106 -1.69 6.01 -7.76
C GLY A 106 -0.63 7.09 -7.85
N LEU A 107 -0.11 7.30 -9.08
CA LEU A 107 0.85 8.36 -9.38
C LEU A 107 0.14 9.53 -10.05
N PHE A 108 -0.09 10.60 -9.30
CA PHE A 108 -0.83 11.78 -9.74
C PHE A 108 0.03 12.78 -10.52
N GLY A 109 -0.61 13.51 -11.44
CA GLY A 109 0.04 14.52 -12.26
C GLY A 109 1.02 13.97 -13.29
N ASP A 110 1.77 14.88 -13.91
CA ASP A 110 2.80 14.55 -14.91
C ASP A 110 4.10 14.01 -14.26
N ASP A 111 5.09 13.67 -15.08
CA ASP A 111 6.38 13.13 -14.61
C ASP A 111 7.36 14.20 -14.13
N LYS A 112 7.00 15.47 -14.25
CA LYS A 112 7.91 16.56 -13.90
C LYS A 112 8.22 16.57 -12.41
N GLY A 113 9.50 16.44 -12.09
CA GLY A 113 9.98 16.43 -10.71
C GLY A 113 9.88 15.08 -10.01
N LYS A 114 9.32 14.03 -10.65
CA LYS A 114 9.28 12.69 -10.09
C LYS A 114 10.59 11.95 -10.35
N GLU A 115 11.07 11.24 -9.34
CA GLU A 115 12.23 10.39 -9.43
C GLU A 115 11.83 9.00 -9.93
N ILE A 116 12.60 8.46 -10.87
CA ILE A 116 12.35 7.14 -11.45
C ILE A 116 13.68 6.44 -11.63
N GLU A 117 13.77 5.24 -11.11
CA GLU A 117 14.99 4.42 -11.16
C GLU A 117 14.68 3.01 -11.68
N ALA A 118 15.62 2.45 -12.46
CA ALA A 118 15.53 1.07 -12.94
C ALA A 118 16.31 0.15 -12.00
N PHE A 119 15.61 -0.76 -11.32
CA PHE A 119 16.18 -1.73 -10.38
C PHE A 119 16.51 -3.06 -11.06
N GLU A 120 15.77 -3.43 -12.11
CA GLU A 120 15.88 -4.73 -12.79
C GLU A 120 16.56 -4.65 -14.17
N GLY A 121 17.60 -3.80 -14.24
CA GLY A 121 18.42 -3.67 -15.45
C GLY A 121 17.95 -2.59 -16.42
N ALA A 122 18.71 -2.41 -17.51
CA ALA A 122 18.46 -1.35 -18.50
C ALA A 122 17.24 -1.64 -19.38
N GLY A 123 16.61 -0.57 -19.90
CA GLY A 123 15.50 -0.69 -20.85
C GLY A 123 14.13 -0.87 -20.23
N ARG A 124 14.01 -0.75 -18.91
CA ARG A 124 12.72 -0.80 -18.20
C ARG A 124 11.93 0.47 -18.47
N THR A 125 10.63 0.33 -18.66
CA THR A 125 9.73 1.45 -19.00
C THR A 125 8.46 1.47 -18.15
N ILE A 126 8.27 0.48 -17.28
CA ILE A 126 7.06 0.30 -16.47
C ILE A 126 7.46 0.14 -15.00
N ALA A 127 6.86 0.96 -14.14
CA ALA A 127 6.72 0.66 -12.72
C ALA A 127 5.39 -0.05 -12.51
N TYR A 128 5.45 -1.26 -11.96
CA TYR A 128 4.28 -2.11 -11.75
C TYR A 128 4.24 -2.57 -10.30
N TYR A 129 3.09 -2.36 -9.64
CA TYR A 129 2.90 -2.69 -8.24
C TYR A 129 1.67 -3.57 -8.05
N PHE A 130 1.81 -4.60 -7.23
CA PHE A 130 0.69 -5.26 -6.58
C PHE A 130 0.33 -4.45 -5.33
N VAL A 131 -0.96 -4.25 -5.11
CA VAL A 131 -1.47 -3.54 -3.93
C VAL A 131 -2.68 -4.29 -3.41
N ASP A 132 -2.75 -4.51 -2.10
CA ASP A 132 -3.82 -5.26 -1.44
C ASP A 132 -4.09 -4.72 -0.03
N ASP A 133 -5.10 -5.24 0.63
CA ASP A 133 -5.42 -5.03 2.05
C ASP A 133 -5.55 -3.55 2.46
N PHE A 134 -6.29 -2.78 1.66
CA PHE A 134 -6.61 -1.40 2.03
C PHE A 134 -7.45 -1.37 3.30
N SER A 135 -7.00 -0.58 4.28
CA SER A 135 -7.68 -0.44 5.56
C SER A 135 -7.68 1.00 6.05
N ILE A 136 -8.75 1.37 6.76
CA ILE A 136 -8.88 2.65 7.47
C ILE A 136 -9.25 2.39 8.93
N ARG A 137 -8.56 3.04 9.86
CA ARG A 137 -8.80 2.91 11.31
C ARG A 137 -8.92 4.29 11.94
N ASP A 138 -9.97 4.51 12.73
CA ASP A 138 -10.14 5.73 13.55
C ASP A 138 -9.18 5.69 14.76
N LEU A 139 -8.29 6.67 14.86
CA LEU A 139 -7.31 6.83 15.95
C LEU A 139 -7.77 7.84 17.02
N THR A 140 -8.97 8.40 16.90
CA THR A 140 -9.41 9.51 17.75
C THR A 140 -9.56 9.09 19.21
N SER A 141 -9.98 7.86 19.47
CA SER A 141 -10.10 7.31 20.82
C SER A 141 -8.76 7.10 21.51
N GLU A 142 -7.73 6.72 20.77
CA GLU A 142 -6.38 6.43 21.31
C GLU A 142 -5.71 7.71 21.84
N LEU A 143 -6.08 8.88 21.34
CA LEU A 143 -5.57 10.17 21.82
C LEU A 143 -6.17 10.59 23.17
N ASN A 144 -7.38 10.10 23.50
CA ASN A 144 -8.08 10.46 24.74
C ASN A 144 -7.60 9.65 25.95
N ASP A 145 -7.15 8.41 25.74
CA ASP A 145 -6.63 7.56 26.81
C ASP A 145 -5.22 7.95 27.26
N ASN A 146 -4.43 8.62 26.41
CA ASN A 146 -3.08 9.06 26.72
C ASN A 146 -3.00 10.41 27.48
N ASN A 147 -4.13 11.08 27.76
CA ASN A 147 -4.15 12.37 28.47
C ASN A 147 -4.13 12.24 30.00
N SER A 148 -4.08 11.03 30.56
CA SER A 148 -4.11 10.82 32.02
C SER A 148 -2.80 10.41 32.66
N GLU A 149 -1.70 10.09 31.94
CA GLU A 149 -0.39 9.92 32.59
C GLU A 149 0.79 10.17 31.63
N SER A 150 1.68 11.09 32.08
CA SER A 150 3.08 11.25 31.66
C SER A 150 3.38 12.06 30.38
N ARG A 151 3.79 13.30 30.60
CA ARG A 151 4.75 14.06 29.78
C ARG A 151 6.07 13.27 29.69
N GLY A 152 6.25 12.46 28.70
CA GLY A 152 7.51 11.76 28.42
C GLY A 152 7.41 10.99 27.11
N ASP A 153 8.26 11.36 26.16
CA ASP A 153 8.55 10.65 24.91
C ASP A 153 7.56 10.83 23.74
N ILE A 154 7.66 12.01 23.11
CA ILE A 154 7.14 12.25 21.74
C ILE A 154 7.86 11.35 20.70
N ASN A 155 8.95 10.70 21.06
CA ASN A 155 9.73 9.82 20.17
C ASN A 155 9.16 8.41 20.03
N ASN A 156 8.14 8.03 20.78
CA ASN A 156 7.51 6.70 20.69
C ASN A 156 6.30 6.63 19.77
N LEU A 157 5.84 7.77 19.21
CA LEU A 157 4.74 7.81 18.24
C LEU A 157 5.15 7.32 16.84
N PHE A 158 6.43 7.06 16.62
CA PHE A 158 6.97 6.43 15.40
C PHE A 158 7.33 4.94 15.59
N ASN A 159 6.92 4.32 16.67
CA ASN A 159 6.91 2.87 16.71
C ASN A 159 5.86 2.38 15.72
N LEU A 160 6.35 2.09 14.50
CA LEU A 160 5.65 1.22 13.58
C LEU A 160 5.24 -0.02 14.37
N GLU A 161 3.99 -0.12 14.75
CA GLU A 161 3.43 -1.40 15.11
C GLU A 161 3.63 -2.29 13.89
N ARG A 162 4.56 -3.22 14.03
CA ARG A 162 4.90 -4.22 13.03
C ARG A 162 3.65 -5.08 12.88
N SER A 163 2.83 -4.76 11.89
CA SER A 163 1.60 -5.50 11.66
C SER A 163 1.92 -6.84 11.02
N THR A 164 1.21 -7.86 11.47
CA THR A 164 1.16 -9.15 10.80
C THR A 164 0.36 -8.99 9.53
N PHE A 165 0.95 -9.30 8.38
CA PHE A 165 0.24 -9.38 7.10
C PHE A 165 0.09 -10.84 6.69
N VAL A 166 -1.12 -11.24 6.35
CA VAL A 166 -1.43 -12.57 5.82
C VAL A 166 -2.01 -12.39 4.42
N PRO A 167 -1.30 -12.83 3.35
CA PRO A 167 -1.82 -12.73 1.98
C PRO A 167 -3.18 -13.43 1.85
N THR A 168 -4.11 -12.81 1.13
CA THR A 168 -5.44 -13.40 0.86
C THR A 168 -5.42 -14.37 -0.31
N ALA A 169 -4.37 -14.33 -1.14
CA ALA A 169 -4.18 -15.21 -2.28
C ALA A 169 -2.69 -15.40 -2.59
N PHE A 170 -2.36 -16.52 -3.25
CA PHE A 170 -1.05 -16.78 -3.84
C PHE A 170 -1.23 -17.59 -5.12
N THR A 171 -0.22 -17.56 -6.01
CA THR A 171 -0.28 -18.18 -7.34
C THR A 171 0.94 -19.07 -7.57
N PRO A 172 0.93 -20.33 -7.12
CA PRO A 172 2.07 -21.24 -7.21
C PRO A 172 2.25 -21.76 -8.65
N ASN A 173 2.67 -20.89 -9.57
CA ASN A 173 2.87 -21.21 -10.99
C ASN A 173 4.36 -21.22 -11.38
N ASN A 174 5.25 -21.10 -10.39
CA ASN A 174 6.71 -21.14 -10.52
C ASN A 174 7.27 -20.04 -11.43
N ASP A 175 6.65 -18.87 -11.43
CA ASP A 175 7.12 -17.68 -12.15
C ASP A 175 8.00 -16.76 -11.27
N GLY A 176 8.26 -17.15 -10.02
CA GLY A 176 9.08 -16.44 -9.06
C GLY A 176 8.29 -15.37 -8.26
N LEU A 177 7.00 -15.23 -8.50
CA LEU A 177 6.16 -14.22 -7.84
C LEU A 177 4.96 -14.87 -7.18
N ASN A 178 4.80 -14.54 -5.90
CA ASN A 178 3.64 -15.00 -5.14
C ASN A 178 3.42 -16.53 -5.22
N ASP A 179 4.50 -17.26 -5.53
CA ASP A 179 4.50 -18.73 -5.63
C ASP A 179 4.36 -19.38 -4.27
N VAL A 180 4.70 -18.65 -3.22
CA VAL A 180 4.69 -19.13 -1.83
C VAL A 180 3.72 -18.29 -1.02
N PHE A 181 2.87 -18.94 -0.24
CA PHE A 181 2.10 -18.27 0.78
C PHE A 181 3.05 -17.83 1.91
N ALA A 182 3.41 -16.55 1.92
CA ALA A 182 4.40 -16.00 2.85
C ALA A 182 3.81 -14.84 3.67
N PRO A 183 3.22 -15.14 4.83
CA PRO A 183 2.81 -14.11 5.78
C PRO A 183 4.02 -13.35 6.32
N SER A 184 3.87 -12.03 6.49
CA SER A 184 4.86 -11.21 7.19
C SER A 184 4.52 -11.16 8.67
N LEU A 185 5.34 -11.84 9.49
CA LEU A 185 5.15 -11.93 10.95
C LEU A 185 6.11 -11.01 11.72
N ARG A 186 6.52 -9.88 11.16
CA ARG A 186 7.62 -9.01 11.65
C ARG A 186 7.50 -8.52 13.10
N ALA A 187 6.37 -8.72 13.76
CA ALA A 187 6.12 -8.15 15.10
C ALA A 187 6.11 -9.15 16.25
N ASN A 188 5.84 -10.39 16.00
CA ASN A 188 5.61 -11.36 17.06
C ASN A 188 6.66 -12.47 17.05
N ARG A 189 7.65 -12.37 17.93
CA ARG A 189 8.46 -13.56 18.27
C ARG A 189 7.54 -14.61 18.89
N GLY A 190 7.53 -15.81 18.32
CA GLY A 190 6.69 -16.93 18.82
C GLY A 190 5.29 -16.95 18.21
N ALA A 191 5.07 -16.43 17.01
CA ALA A 191 3.79 -16.57 16.32
C ALA A 191 3.62 -18.00 15.79
N LEU A 192 2.53 -18.64 16.16
CA LEU A 192 2.12 -19.94 15.64
C LEU A 192 1.12 -19.73 14.50
N MET A 193 1.41 -20.24 13.33
CA MET A 193 0.50 -20.22 12.19
C MET A 193 -0.01 -21.60 11.87
N ARG A 194 -1.33 -21.74 11.67
CA ARG A 194 -1.99 -22.97 11.27
C ARG A 194 -2.83 -22.77 10.02
N VAL A 195 -2.72 -23.68 9.09
CA VAL A 195 -3.56 -23.69 7.88
C VAL A 195 -4.48 -24.90 7.93
N PHE A 196 -5.77 -24.69 7.67
CA PHE A 196 -6.81 -25.72 7.66
C PHE A 196 -7.41 -25.83 6.26
N ASP A 197 -7.79 -27.02 5.86
CA ASP A 197 -8.57 -27.23 4.65
C ASP A 197 -10.05 -26.84 4.86
N ARG A 198 -10.86 -26.96 3.80
CA ARG A 198 -12.30 -26.64 3.86
C ARG A 198 -13.10 -27.57 4.77
N SER A 199 -12.56 -28.74 5.12
CA SER A 199 -13.19 -29.68 6.05
C SER A 199 -12.84 -29.41 7.50
N GLY A 200 -11.92 -28.46 7.76
CA GLY A 200 -11.40 -28.12 9.07
C GLY A 200 -10.23 -29.01 9.51
N ALA A 201 -9.68 -29.82 8.62
CA ALA A 201 -8.46 -30.58 8.91
C ALA A 201 -7.23 -29.66 8.78
N MET A 202 -6.35 -29.70 9.78
CA MET A 202 -5.09 -28.95 9.75
C MET A 202 -4.16 -29.57 8.71
N VAL A 203 -3.73 -28.77 7.72
CA VAL A 203 -2.85 -29.21 6.63
C VAL A 203 -1.43 -28.71 6.80
N TRP A 204 -1.23 -27.69 7.62
CA TRP A 204 0.11 -27.15 7.88
C TRP A 204 0.15 -26.34 9.18
N GLU A 205 1.28 -26.37 9.87
CA GLU A 205 1.59 -25.60 11.07
C GLU A 205 3.04 -25.14 11.02
N SER A 206 3.31 -23.88 11.36
CA SER A 206 4.67 -23.39 11.61
C SER A 206 4.81 -22.94 13.05
N ASP A 207 5.97 -23.19 13.61
CA ASP A 207 6.43 -22.67 14.89
C ASP A 207 7.65 -21.78 14.58
N ASP A 208 7.54 -20.51 14.88
CA ASP A 208 8.64 -19.57 14.68
C ASP A 208 9.45 -19.56 16.00
N GLU A 209 10.54 -20.36 16.05
CA GLU A 209 11.51 -20.35 17.15
C GLU A 209 12.40 -19.08 17.12
#